data_66a0e916e4a566f10ff424ad412d6201
#
_entry.id   66a0e916e4a566f10ff424ad412d6201
#
_cell.length_a   1.000
_cell.length_b   1.000
_cell.length_c   1.000
_cell.angle_alpha   90.00
_cell.angle_beta   90.00
_cell.angle_gamma   90.00
#
_symmetry.space_group_name_H-M   'P 1'
#
loop_
_entity.id
_entity.type
_entity.pdbx_description
1 polymer ?
#
loop_
_entity_poly.entity_id
_entity_poly.type
_entity_poly.pdbx_seq_one_letter_code
_entity_poly.pdbx_strand_id
1 'polypeptide(L)'
;RSILPTMQRRATEELIEERLKIQAAKRASMLSTDAQVDDVMAGIAKRNNMSNAAFKQQLRRQGTDINSMRSRLRANMSWMRLVNAKFGRFVDVSQKTIDESVAETQGASSVSLHLHRLTFQLPEKIDQRIIAQRMLEADQLRAQFTGCNASSRLARSARSVVFQDLGYKIATTVAEPTRSLLINLRDGEMAPPVTTGDGVALYAVCGRRSGSDSFEARAAAEREIRQKGTQLYARKYLSDLRRDAHIEYRTQ
;
A
#
# COMPACT_ATOMS: atom_id res chain seq x y z
N ARG A 1 36.90 19.35 -12.14
CA ARG A 1 36.38 18.73 -13.39
C ARG A 1 34.92 19.10 -13.48
N SER A 2 34.57 19.84 -14.56
CA SER A 2 33.26 20.45 -14.76
C SER A 2 32.13 19.41 -14.82
N ILE A 3 31.12 19.55 -13.96
CA ILE A 3 29.88 18.75 -13.93
C ILE A 3 28.97 19.08 -15.13
N LEU A 4 29.16 20.25 -15.76
CA LEU A 4 28.38 20.77 -16.88
C LEU A 4 28.23 19.82 -18.08
N PRO A 5 29.29 19.18 -18.62
CA PRO A 5 29.15 18.30 -19.77
C PRO A 5 28.30 17.06 -19.50
N THR A 6 28.36 16.55 -18.27
CA THR A 6 27.56 15.39 -17.85
C THR A 6 26.08 15.73 -17.72
N MET A 7 25.77 16.92 -17.19
CA MET A 7 24.40 17.42 -17.08
C MET A 7 23.78 17.73 -18.44
N GLN A 8 24.55 18.37 -19.34
CA GLN A 8 24.10 18.64 -20.71
C GLN A 8 23.80 17.35 -21.46
N ARG A 9 24.69 16.36 -21.39
CA ARG A 9 24.49 15.04 -22.00
C ARG A 9 23.22 14.38 -21.49
N ARG A 10 23.00 14.39 -20.17
CA ARG A 10 21.79 13.83 -19.57
C ARG A 10 20.52 14.54 -20.03
N ALA A 11 20.53 15.86 -20.06
CA ALA A 11 19.40 16.66 -20.55
C ALA A 11 19.08 16.35 -22.02
N THR A 12 20.11 16.21 -22.87
CA THR A 12 19.95 15.82 -24.28
C THR A 12 19.31 14.44 -24.40
N GLU A 13 19.77 13.47 -23.62
CA GLU A 13 19.18 12.12 -23.59
C GLU A 13 17.70 12.14 -23.20
N GLU A 14 17.35 12.90 -22.16
CA GLU A 14 15.96 13.07 -21.71
C GLU A 14 15.08 13.70 -22.82
N LEU A 15 15.59 14.69 -23.55
CA LEU A 15 14.87 15.31 -24.67
C LEU A 15 14.69 14.35 -25.86
N ILE A 16 15.71 13.53 -26.17
CA ILE A 16 15.60 12.49 -27.20
C ILE A 16 14.50 11.49 -26.83
N GLU A 17 14.51 10.97 -25.59
CA GLU A 17 13.46 10.07 -25.13
C GLU A 17 12.06 10.69 -25.17
N GLU A 18 11.94 11.94 -24.73
CA GLU A 18 10.68 12.68 -24.79
C GLU A 18 10.17 12.77 -26.23
N ARG A 19 11.06 13.09 -27.18
CA ARG A 19 10.71 13.19 -28.60
C ARG A 19 10.27 11.84 -29.18
N LEU A 20 10.97 10.78 -28.86
CA LEU A 20 10.62 9.43 -29.29
C LEU A 20 9.25 8.99 -28.74
N LYS A 21 8.98 9.24 -27.48
CA LYS A 21 7.68 8.96 -26.83
C LYS A 21 6.54 9.71 -27.54
N ILE A 22 6.72 11.00 -27.79
CA ILE A 22 5.74 11.84 -28.50
C ILE A 22 5.49 11.32 -29.91
N GLN A 23 6.55 11.04 -30.69
CA GLN A 23 6.42 10.55 -32.05
C GLN A 23 5.69 9.20 -32.11
N ALA A 24 6.05 8.27 -31.24
CA ALA A 24 5.41 6.97 -31.16
C ALA A 24 3.91 7.10 -30.82
N ALA A 25 3.58 7.91 -29.82
CA ALA A 25 2.20 8.16 -29.43
C ALA A 25 1.40 8.87 -30.53
N LYS A 26 2.01 9.81 -31.24
CA LYS A 26 1.38 10.51 -32.39
C LYS A 26 1.06 9.54 -33.52
N ARG A 27 2.00 8.66 -33.89
CA ARG A 27 1.77 7.60 -34.91
C ARG A 27 0.60 6.68 -34.57
N ALA A 28 0.39 6.43 -33.28
CA ALA A 28 -0.69 5.59 -32.78
C ALA A 28 -1.99 6.37 -32.47
N SER A 29 -2.06 7.67 -32.78
CA SER A 29 -3.19 8.55 -32.44
C SER A 29 -3.52 8.60 -30.94
N MET A 30 -2.50 8.43 -30.08
CA MET A 30 -2.63 8.37 -28.62
C MET A 30 -2.02 9.59 -27.90
N LEU A 31 -1.80 10.67 -28.62
CA LEU A 31 -1.25 11.89 -28.03
C LEU A 31 -2.24 12.52 -27.03
N SER A 32 -1.76 12.86 -25.86
CA SER A 32 -2.56 13.54 -24.83
C SER A 32 -2.85 15.00 -25.25
N THR A 33 -4.10 15.43 -25.03
CA THR A 33 -4.55 16.79 -25.34
C THR A 33 -4.03 17.81 -24.31
N ASP A 34 -4.09 19.10 -24.66
CA ASP A 34 -3.73 20.20 -23.76
C ASP A 34 -4.59 20.18 -22.48
N ALA A 35 -5.89 19.95 -22.63
CA ALA A 35 -6.81 19.84 -21.48
C ALA A 35 -6.38 18.72 -20.51
N GLN A 36 -6.03 17.54 -21.03
CA GLN A 36 -5.56 16.43 -20.19
C GLN A 36 -4.26 16.76 -19.45
N VAL A 37 -3.35 17.51 -20.09
CA VAL A 37 -2.11 17.96 -19.44
C VAL A 37 -2.42 19.00 -18.35
N ASP A 38 -3.35 19.91 -18.60
CA ASP A 38 -3.77 20.92 -17.63
C ASP A 38 -4.46 20.28 -16.41
N ASP A 39 -5.29 19.27 -16.62
CA ASP A 39 -5.91 18.48 -15.53
C ASP A 39 -4.87 17.80 -14.63
N VAL A 40 -3.83 17.20 -15.24
CA VAL A 40 -2.74 16.59 -14.47
C VAL A 40 -1.96 17.64 -13.69
N MET A 41 -1.65 18.78 -14.29
CA MET A 41 -0.99 19.90 -13.60
C MET A 41 -1.82 20.42 -12.43
N ALA A 42 -3.15 20.56 -12.62
CA ALA A 42 -4.07 20.93 -11.54
C ALA A 42 -4.08 19.89 -10.41
N GLY A 43 -4.08 18.61 -10.77
CA GLY A 43 -3.96 17.51 -9.80
C GLY A 43 -2.64 17.53 -9.01
N ILE A 44 -1.52 17.89 -9.65
CA ILE A 44 -0.23 18.06 -8.95
C ILE A 44 -0.29 19.25 -8.00
N ALA A 45 -0.81 20.40 -8.44
CA ALA A 45 -0.99 21.58 -7.58
C ALA A 45 -1.83 21.26 -6.34
N LYS A 46 -2.98 20.58 -6.52
CA LYS A 46 -3.87 20.17 -5.44
C LYS A 46 -3.19 19.23 -4.43
N ARG A 47 -2.41 18.25 -4.89
CA ARG A 47 -1.64 17.35 -3.99
C ARG A 47 -0.58 18.08 -3.17
N ASN A 48 -0.09 19.23 -3.66
CA ASN A 48 0.84 20.10 -2.94
C ASN A 48 0.12 21.22 -2.16
N ASN A 49 -1.19 21.12 -1.99
CA ASN A 49 -2.03 22.13 -1.31
C ASN A 49 -1.88 23.54 -1.92
N MET A 50 -1.78 23.63 -3.25
CA MET A 50 -1.60 24.87 -3.97
C MET A 50 -2.70 25.12 -4.99
N SER A 51 -3.00 26.39 -5.27
CA SER A 51 -3.74 26.76 -6.47
C SER A 51 -2.86 26.58 -7.73
N ASN A 52 -3.48 26.41 -8.91
CA ASN A 52 -2.76 26.32 -10.17
C ASN A 52 -1.86 27.55 -10.43
N ALA A 53 -2.31 28.73 -10.05
CA ALA A 53 -1.53 29.96 -10.20
C ALA A 53 -0.30 29.96 -9.30
N ALA A 54 -0.46 29.60 -8.01
CA ALA A 54 0.64 29.51 -7.06
C ALA A 54 1.66 28.44 -7.47
N PHE A 55 1.20 27.29 -7.97
CA PHE A 55 2.06 26.22 -8.46
C PHE A 55 2.89 26.67 -9.67
N LYS A 56 2.26 27.30 -10.68
CA LYS A 56 2.98 27.86 -11.82
C LYS A 56 4.02 28.93 -11.40
N GLN A 57 3.67 29.76 -10.42
CA GLN A 57 4.60 30.78 -9.91
C GLN A 57 5.79 30.14 -9.17
N GLN A 58 5.55 29.09 -8.39
CA GLN A 58 6.62 28.36 -7.73
C GLN A 58 7.59 27.70 -8.72
N LEU A 59 7.08 27.06 -9.78
CA LEU A 59 7.91 26.49 -10.84
C LEU A 59 8.83 27.54 -11.48
N ARG A 60 8.29 28.73 -11.80
CA ARG A 60 9.08 29.84 -12.34
C ARG A 60 10.18 30.29 -11.38
N ARG A 61 9.87 30.39 -10.07
CA ARG A 61 10.87 30.75 -9.04
C ARG A 61 11.99 29.72 -8.92
N GLN A 62 11.70 28.46 -9.20
CA GLN A 62 12.66 27.35 -9.25
C GLN A 62 13.43 27.26 -10.59
N GLY A 63 13.22 28.20 -11.51
CA GLY A 63 13.85 28.19 -12.82
C GLY A 63 13.28 27.13 -13.78
N THR A 64 12.14 26.53 -13.46
CA THR A 64 11.50 25.53 -14.33
C THR A 64 10.59 26.21 -15.34
N ASP A 65 10.87 26.02 -16.64
CA ASP A 65 9.97 26.47 -17.69
C ASP A 65 8.69 25.63 -17.73
N ILE A 66 7.55 26.32 -17.69
CA ILE A 66 6.23 25.68 -17.65
C ILE A 66 5.95 24.89 -18.92
N ASN A 67 6.39 25.39 -20.09
CA ASN A 67 6.16 24.71 -21.35
C ASN A 67 6.97 23.41 -21.44
N SER A 68 8.21 23.43 -20.96
CA SER A 68 9.04 22.22 -20.84
C SER A 68 8.41 21.19 -19.92
N MET A 69 7.87 21.62 -18.77
CA MET A 69 7.13 20.72 -17.88
C MET A 69 5.88 20.14 -18.55
N ARG A 70 5.09 20.97 -19.25
CA ARG A 70 3.91 20.51 -19.99
C ARG A 70 4.27 19.49 -21.07
N SER A 71 5.36 19.73 -21.82
CA SER A 71 5.86 18.83 -22.86
C SER A 71 6.23 17.47 -22.27
N ARG A 72 6.99 17.47 -21.18
CA ARG A 72 7.37 16.26 -20.44
C ARG A 72 6.15 15.47 -19.91
N LEU A 73 5.16 16.16 -19.33
CA LEU A 73 3.92 15.54 -18.88
C LEU A 73 3.17 14.91 -20.07
N ARG A 74 3.02 15.65 -21.17
CA ARG A 74 2.37 15.14 -22.38
C ARG A 74 3.07 13.89 -22.90
N ALA A 75 4.40 13.92 -22.98
CA ALA A 75 5.17 12.78 -23.44
C ALA A 75 4.94 11.54 -22.57
N ASN A 76 5.02 11.69 -21.24
CA ASN A 76 4.86 10.59 -20.32
C ASN A 76 3.43 10.04 -20.30
N MET A 77 2.40 10.90 -20.30
CA MET A 77 1.00 10.49 -20.34
C MET A 77 0.67 9.72 -21.63
N SER A 78 1.09 10.29 -22.77
CA SER A 78 0.87 9.69 -24.09
C SER A 78 1.59 8.36 -24.21
N TRP A 79 2.82 8.31 -23.71
CA TRP A 79 3.64 7.09 -23.68
C TRP A 79 3.00 5.98 -22.86
N MET A 80 2.56 6.28 -21.62
CA MET A 80 1.92 5.28 -20.77
C MET A 80 0.61 4.76 -21.38
N ARG A 81 -0.17 5.63 -22.01
CA ARG A 81 -1.38 5.23 -22.75
C ARG A 81 -1.04 4.27 -23.88
N LEU A 82 -0.04 4.61 -24.70
CA LEU A 82 0.42 3.77 -25.82
C LEU A 82 0.94 2.41 -25.33
N VAL A 83 1.79 2.40 -24.30
CA VAL A 83 2.39 1.17 -23.77
C VAL A 83 1.30 0.26 -23.17
N ASN A 84 0.36 0.82 -22.40
CA ASN A 84 -0.75 0.07 -21.83
C ASN A 84 -1.65 -0.53 -22.92
N ALA A 85 -1.99 0.23 -23.95
CA ALA A 85 -2.81 -0.26 -25.04
C ALA A 85 -2.11 -1.37 -25.84
N LYS A 86 -0.79 -1.23 -26.07
CA LYS A 86 -0.02 -2.17 -26.88
C LYS A 86 0.37 -3.43 -26.11
N PHE A 87 0.74 -3.31 -24.84
CA PHE A 87 1.39 -4.36 -24.06
C PHE A 87 0.63 -4.78 -22.80
N GLY A 88 -0.39 -4.04 -22.37
CA GLY A 88 -1.09 -4.32 -21.12
C GLY A 88 -1.66 -5.74 -21.05
N ARG A 89 -2.09 -6.31 -22.19
CA ARG A 89 -2.60 -7.68 -22.29
C ARG A 89 -1.53 -8.78 -22.14
N PHE A 90 -0.25 -8.43 -22.27
CA PHE A 90 0.85 -9.37 -22.16
C PHE A 90 1.43 -9.43 -20.74
N VAL A 91 0.97 -8.58 -19.84
CA VAL A 91 1.36 -8.65 -18.43
C VAL A 91 0.53 -9.74 -17.76
N ASP A 92 1.21 -10.80 -17.33
CA ASP A 92 0.55 -11.89 -16.61
C ASP A 92 0.13 -11.46 -15.20
N VAL A 93 -1.17 -11.39 -14.99
CA VAL A 93 -1.82 -11.10 -13.70
C VAL A 93 -2.71 -12.27 -13.27
N SER A 94 -2.25 -13.50 -13.55
CA SER A 94 -2.96 -14.71 -13.11
C SER A 94 -3.06 -14.76 -11.58
N GLN A 95 -4.05 -15.52 -11.09
CA GLN A 95 -4.20 -15.71 -9.64
C GLN A 95 -2.92 -16.24 -9.01
N LYS A 96 -2.24 -17.16 -9.69
CA LYS A 96 -0.95 -17.72 -9.25
C LYS A 96 0.11 -16.63 -9.06
N THR A 97 0.28 -15.75 -10.07
CA THR A 97 1.28 -14.66 -10.00
C THR A 97 0.95 -13.66 -8.89
N ILE A 98 -0.33 -13.39 -8.67
CA ILE A 98 -0.79 -12.54 -7.56
C ILE A 98 -0.46 -13.21 -6.22
N ASP A 99 -0.77 -14.51 -6.05
CA ASP A 99 -0.49 -15.26 -4.81
C ASP A 99 1.01 -15.28 -4.49
N GLU A 100 1.86 -15.54 -5.49
CA GLU A 100 3.31 -15.50 -5.37
C GLU A 100 3.81 -14.11 -4.95
N SER A 101 3.32 -13.05 -5.59
CA SER A 101 3.70 -11.67 -5.25
C SER A 101 3.25 -11.26 -3.85
N VAL A 102 2.06 -11.68 -3.42
CA VAL A 102 1.58 -11.43 -2.06
C VAL A 102 2.43 -12.19 -1.05
N ALA A 103 2.78 -13.46 -1.32
CA ALA A 103 3.64 -14.26 -0.46
C ALA A 103 5.04 -13.65 -0.30
N GLU A 104 5.63 -13.16 -1.40
CA GLU A 104 6.94 -12.49 -1.37
C GLU A 104 6.93 -11.17 -0.59
N THR A 105 5.88 -10.36 -0.77
CA THR A 105 5.81 -9.02 -0.20
C THR A 105 5.47 -9.04 1.29
N GLN A 106 4.65 -9.99 1.71
CA GLN A 106 4.11 -10.01 3.07
C GLN A 106 4.83 -11.00 3.98
N GLY A 107 5.58 -11.96 3.46
CA GLY A 107 6.28 -12.98 4.24
C GLY A 107 5.35 -13.72 5.21
N ALA A 108 5.93 -14.42 6.19
CA ALA A 108 5.17 -15.07 7.27
C ALA A 108 4.44 -14.09 8.21
N SER A 109 4.61 -12.77 8.00
CA SER A 109 4.09 -11.69 8.86
C SER A 109 2.64 -11.31 8.62
N SER A 110 1.99 -11.84 7.61
CA SER A 110 0.66 -11.39 7.17
C SER A 110 -0.49 -12.32 7.52
N VAL A 111 -0.36 -12.98 8.65
CA VAL A 111 -1.51 -13.70 9.22
C VAL A 111 -2.48 -12.69 9.80
N SER A 112 -3.70 -12.65 9.28
CA SER A 112 -4.80 -11.94 9.89
C SER A 112 -5.55 -12.88 10.82
N LEU A 113 -5.72 -12.47 12.08
CA LEU A 113 -6.43 -13.21 13.10
C LEU A 113 -7.80 -12.59 13.32
N HIS A 114 -8.86 -13.40 13.28
CA HIS A 114 -10.17 -12.98 13.76
C HIS A 114 -10.15 -13.05 15.28
N LEU A 115 -10.27 -11.90 15.92
CA LEU A 115 -10.09 -11.77 17.35
C LEU A 115 -11.39 -11.41 18.06
N HIS A 116 -11.72 -12.17 19.11
CA HIS A 116 -12.66 -11.75 20.11
C HIS A 116 -11.89 -11.24 21.33
N ARG A 117 -12.38 -10.15 21.94
CA ARG A 117 -11.81 -9.55 23.13
C ARG A 117 -12.86 -9.51 24.24
N LEU A 118 -12.48 -9.95 25.44
CA LEU A 118 -13.25 -9.82 26.67
C LEU A 118 -12.43 -8.95 27.63
N THR A 119 -12.94 -7.77 27.98
CA THR A 119 -12.21 -6.83 28.84
C THR A 119 -12.89 -6.72 30.20
N PHE A 120 -12.14 -7.03 31.25
CA PHE A 120 -12.50 -6.77 32.64
C PHE A 120 -12.18 -5.31 32.93
N GLN A 121 -13.21 -4.49 33.09
CA GLN A 121 -13.05 -3.07 33.39
C GLN A 121 -12.43 -2.88 34.77
N LEU A 122 -11.51 -1.92 34.88
CA LEU A 122 -10.93 -1.50 36.14
C LEU A 122 -11.67 -0.29 36.69
N PRO A 123 -11.77 -0.14 38.04
CA PRO A 123 -12.31 1.06 38.66
C PRO A 123 -11.36 2.25 38.45
N GLU A 124 -11.86 3.48 38.67
CA GLU A 124 -11.05 4.71 38.51
C GLU A 124 -9.79 4.75 39.38
N LYS A 125 -9.84 4.15 40.57
CA LYS A 125 -8.66 4.00 41.43
C LYS A 125 -8.06 2.61 41.25
N ILE A 126 -6.94 2.55 40.56
CA ILE A 126 -6.23 1.30 40.24
C ILE A 126 -5.20 1.00 41.32
N ASP A 127 -5.32 -0.16 41.97
CA ASP A 127 -4.31 -0.73 42.87
C ASP A 127 -3.80 -2.05 42.26
N GLN A 128 -2.56 -2.41 42.52
CA GLN A 128 -1.97 -3.69 42.09
C GLN A 128 -2.76 -4.90 42.55
N ARG A 129 -3.41 -4.83 43.73
CA ARG A 129 -4.27 -5.89 44.25
C ARG A 129 -5.51 -6.09 43.35
N ILE A 130 -6.09 -5.00 42.88
CA ILE A 130 -7.26 -5.05 41.98
C ILE A 130 -6.87 -5.67 40.64
N ILE A 131 -5.71 -5.31 40.09
CA ILE A 131 -5.19 -5.92 38.85
C ILE A 131 -4.98 -7.43 39.06
N ALA A 132 -4.33 -7.83 40.12
CA ALA A 132 -4.08 -9.25 40.44
C ALA A 132 -5.41 -10.03 40.60
N GLN A 133 -6.40 -9.47 41.28
CA GLN A 133 -7.73 -10.06 41.40
C GLN A 133 -8.39 -10.23 40.04
N ARG A 134 -8.37 -9.19 39.20
CA ARG A 134 -8.97 -9.23 37.82
C ARG A 134 -8.24 -10.25 36.94
N MET A 135 -6.93 -10.41 37.09
CA MET A 135 -6.17 -11.45 36.39
C MET A 135 -6.65 -12.85 36.76
N LEU A 136 -6.87 -13.11 38.07
CA LEU A 136 -7.40 -14.40 38.56
C LEU A 136 -8.82 -14.65 38.05
N GLU A 137 -9.70 -13.64 38.12
CA GLU A 137 -11.08 -13.73 37.59
C GLU A 137 -11.07 -14.01 36.10
N ALA A 138 -10.18 -13.35 35.35
CA ALA A 138 -10.03 -13.56 33.91
C ALA A 138 -9.53 -14.97 33.58
N ASP A 139 -8.56 -15.50 34.33
CA ASP A 139 -8.08 -16.85 34.10
C ASP A 139 -9.13 -17.91 34.44
N GLN A 140 -9.93 -17.71 35.50
CA GLN A 140 -11.09 -18.56 35.82
C GLN A 140 -12.14 -18.52 34.69
N LEU A 141 -12.39 -17.33 34.10
CA LEU A 141 -13.31 -17.21 32.98
C LEU A 141 -12.75 -17.87 31.72
N ARG A 142 -11.44 -17.76 31.49
CA ARG A 142 -10.74 -18.45 30.39
C ARG A 142 -10.91 -19.96 30.47
N ALA A 143 -10.83 -20.55 31.66
CA ALA A 143 -11.01 -21.97 31.86
C ALA A 143 -12.40 -22.50 31.45
N GLN A 144 -13.41 -21.62 31.42
CA GLN A 144 -14.79 -21.91 30.97
C GLN A 144 -14.99 -21.69 29.47
N PHE A 145 -13.95 -21.25 28.74
CA PHE A 145 -14.07 -20.96 27.32
C PHE A 145 -14.13 -22.25 26.50
N THR A 146 -15.20 -22.40 25.73
CA THR A 146 -15.48 -23.59 24.91
C THR A 146 -15.41 -23.29 23.40
N GLY A 147 -14.95 -22.09 23.02
CA GLY A 147 -14.83 -21.66 21.64
C GLY A 147 -15.53 -20.32 21.37
N CYS A 148 -15.26 -19.76 20.21
CA CYS A 148 -15.64 -18.39 19.86
C CYS A 148 -17.15 -18.13 19.85
N ASN A 149 -17.97 -19.12 19.50
CA ASN A 149 -19.43 -18.99 19.53
C ASN A 149 -19.97 -18.75 20.94
N ALA A 150 -19.20 -19.12 21.97
CA ALA A 150 -19.57 -18.89 23.37
C ALA A 150 -19.06 -17.55 23.94
N SER A 151 -18.17 -16.82 23.24
CA SER A 151 -17.50 -15.63 23.79
C SER A 151 -18.46 -14.58 24.33
N SER A 152 -19.50 -14.21 23.59
CA SER A 152 -20.48 -13.22 24.00
C SER A 152 -21.31 -13.67 25.22
N ARG A 153 -21.67 -14.97 25.29
CA ARG A 153 -22.39 -15.56 26.43
C ARG A 153 -21.47 -15.63 27.64
N LEU A 154 -20.21 -16.04 27.45
CA LEU A 154 -19.22 -16.10 28.50
C LEU A 154 -18.95 -14.72 29.12
N ALA A 155 -18.86 -13.66 28.32
CA ALA A 155 -18.71 -12.31 28.84
C ALA A 155 -19.91 -11.88 29.70
N ARG A 156 -21.13 -12.26 29.31
CA ARG A 156 -22.35 -11.95 30.08
C ARG A 156 -22.48 -12.73 31.40
N SER A 157 -21.80 -13.85 31.54
CA SER A 157 -21.82 -14.62 32.80
C SER A 157 -20.93 -14.01 33.90
N ALA A 158 -20.04 -13.08 33.54
CA ALA A 158 -19.13 -12.43 34.47
C ALA A 158 -19.51 -10.94 34.66
N ARG A 159 -19.28 -10.41 35.87
CA ARG A 159 -19.54 -9.00 36.17
C ARG A 159 -18.44 -8.10 35.61
N SER A 160 -18.83 -6.96 35.07
CA SER A 160 -17.92 -5.92 34.55
C SER A 160 -17.01 -6.41 33.41
N VAL A 161 -17.48 -7.36 32.60
CA VAL A 161 -16.80 -7.84 31.40
C VAL A 161 -17.51 -7.33 30.16
N VAL A 162 -16.73 -6.68 29.27
CA VAL A 162 -17.20 -6.18 27.99
C VAL A 162 -16.68 -7.09 26.87
N PHE A 163 -17.58 -7.58 26.04
CA PHE A 163 -17.26 -8.35 24.84
C PHE A 163 -17.15 -7.43 23.62
N GLN A 164 -16.11 -7.68 22.82
CA GLN A 164 -15.91 -7.01 21.51
C GLN A 164 -15.48 -8.05 20.48
N ASP A 165 -16.18 -8.10 19.36
CA ASP A 165 -15.68 -8.74 18.14
C ASP A 165 -14.82 -7.71 17.40
N LEU A 166 -13.51 -7.94 17.34
CA LEU A 166 -12.56 -7.04 16.68
C LEU A 166 -12.44 -7.32 15.18
N GLY A 167 -13.08 -8.37 14.68
CA GLY A 167 -12.94 -8.83 13.31
C GLY A 167 -11.52 -9.30 12.99
N TYR A 168 -11.19 -9.33 11.70
CA TYR A 168 -9.84 -9.69 11.26
C TYR A 168 -8.87 -8.53 11.47
N LYS A 169 -7.81 -8.81 12.24
CA LYS A 169 -6.69 -7.88 12.48
C LYS A 169 -5.39 -8.50 11.98
N ILE A 170 -4.57 -7.71 11.28
CA ILE A 170 -3.24 -8.15 10.88
C ILE A 170 -2.40 -8.36 12.15
N ALA A 171 -1.78 -9.53 12.31
CA ALA A 171 -1.07 -9.88 13.55
C ALA A 171 0.00 -8.84 13.94
N THR A 172 0.66 -8.20 12.97
CA THR A 172 1.66 -7.15 13.21
C THR A 172 1.09 -5.85 13.79
N THR A 173 -0.23 -5.63 13.71
CA THR A 173 -0.89 -4.45 14.33
C THR A 173 -1.18 -4.66 15.82
N VAL A 174 -1.03 -5.88 16.31
CA VAL A 174 -1.19 -6.20 17.72
C VAL A 174 0.14 -5.98 18.44
N ALA A 175 0.09 -5.23 19.55
CA ALA A 175 1.29 -4.95 20.34
C ALA A 175 1.84 -6.20 21.05
N GLU A 176 3.17 -6.24 21.25
CA GLU A 176 3.79 -7.25 22.13
C GLU A 176 3.44 -6.96 23.61
N PRO A 177 3.35 -7.99 24.47
CA PRO A 177 3.57 -9.43 24.22
C PRO A 177 2.34 -10.16 23.64
N THR A 178 1.20 -9.50 23.50
CA THR A 178 -0.06 -10.12 23.08
C THR A 178 0.06 -10.76 21.70
N ARG A 179 0.78 -10.13 20.76
CA ARG A 179 0.98 -10.67 19.42
C ARG A 179 1.60 -12.06 19.43
N SER A 180 2.70 -12.23 20.18
CA SER A 180 3.41 -13.52 20.26
C SER A 180 2.53 -14.62 20.86
N LEU A 181 1.67 -14.29 21.83
CA LEU A 181 0.71 -15.23 22.40
C LEU A 181 -0.32 -15.67 21.34
N LEU A 182 -0.92 -14.71 20.63
CA LEU A 182 -2.00 -14.98 19.67
C LEU A 182 -1.54 -15.75 18.43
N ILE A 183 -0.31 -15.53 17.95
CA ILE A 183 0.23 -16.25 16.79
C ILE A 183 0.35 -17.74 17.07
N ASN A 184 0.69 -18.12 18.32
CA ASN A 184 0.92 -19.50 18.72
C ASN A 184 -0.36 -20.27 19.13
N LEU A 185 -1.50 -19.59 19.31
CA LEU A 185 -2.77 -20.23 19.63
C LEU A 185 -3.35 -20.92 18.39
N ARG A 186 -4.19 -21.93 18.60
CA ARG A 186 -5.03 -22.51 17.55
C ARG A 186 -6.34 -21.74 17.43
N ASP A 187 -7.01 -21.91 16.30
CA ASP A 187 -8.35 -21.35 16.11
C ASP A 187 -9.33 -21.98 17.12
N GLY A 188 -10.09 -21.14 17.79
CA GLY A 188 -10.98 -21.55 18.88
C GLY A 188 -10.33 -21.55 20.26
N GLU A 189 -9.08 -21.13 20.40
CA GLU A 189 -8.38 -21.02 21.70
C GLU A 189 -8.36 -19.58 22.21
N MET A 190 -8.20 -19.44 23.53
CA MET A 190 -8.14 -18.16 24.23
C MET A 190 -6.79 -17.99 24.94
N ALA A 191 -6.15 -16.84 24.72
CA ALA A 191 -4.88 -16.46 25.34
C ALA A 191 -5.00 -16.31 26.87
N PRO A 192 -3.90 -16.46 27.61
CA PRO A 192 -3.82 -16.00 28.99
C PRO A 192 -4.19 -14.52 29.11
N PRO A 193 -4.71 -14.09 30.28
CA PRO A 193 -5.09 -12.71 30.49
C PRO A 193 -3.89 -11.77 30.38
N VAL A 194 -4.10 -10.60 29.75
CA VAL A 194 -3.09 -9.56 29.61
C VAL A 194 -3.60 -8.23 30.15
N THR A 195 -2.74 -7.45 30.78
CA THR A 195 -3.08 -6.12 31.23
C THR A 195 -2.99 -5.15 30.05
N THR A 196 -4.04 -4.34 29.85
CA THR A 196 -4.13 -3.32 28.82
C THR A 196 -4.44 -1.96 29.45
N GLY A 197 -4.39 -0.87 28.69
CA GLY A 197 -4.66 0.47 29.21
C GLY A 197 -6.09 0.66 29.74
N ASP A 198 -7.03 -0.15 29.31
CA ASP A 198 -8.45 -0.11 29.65
C ASP A 198 -8.91 -1.27 30.57
N GLY A 199 -7.98 -2.12 31.04
CA GLY A 199 -8.28 -3.18 31.97
C GLY A 199 -7.46 -4.46 31.79
N VAL A 200 -8.01 -5.58 32.26
CA VAL A 200 -7.47 -6.91 31.99
C VAL A 200 -8.25 -7.51 30.83
N ALA A 201 -7.56 -7.91 29.78
CA ALA A 201 -8.18 -8.44 28.58
C ALA A 201 -7.83 -9.91 28.34
N LEU A 202 -8.83 -10.66 27.88
CA LEU A 202 -8.70 -11.98 27.28
C LEU A 202 -8.91 -11.84 25.77
N TYR A 203 -8.07 -12.49 24.99
CA TYR A 203 -8.20 -12.55 23.55
C TYR A 203 -8.40 -14.00 23.10
N ALA A 204 -9.40 -14.23 22.25
CA ALA A 204 -9.59 -15.52 21.58
C ALA A 204 -9.31 -15.39 20.09
N VAL A 205 -8.63 -16.38 19.52
CA VAL A 205 -8.41 -16.51 18.08
C VAL A 205 -9.56 -17.32 17.49
N CYS A 206 -10.41 -16.67 16.71
CA CYS A 206 -11.63 -17.28 16.16
C CYS A 206 -11.48 -17.76 14.71
N GLY A 207 -10.38 -17.43 14.07
CA GLY A 207 -10.05 -17.86 12.73
C GLY A 207 -8.77 -17.20 12.25
N ARG A 208 -8.16 -17.79 11.23
CA ARG A 208 -6.97 -17.26 10.59
C ARG A 208 -7.22 -17.09 9.11
N ARG A 209 -6.67 -16.04 8.58
CA ARG A 209 -6.54 -15.86 7.13
C ARG A 209 -5.08 -15.58 6.84
N SER A 210 -4.54 -16.24 5.84
CA SER A 210 -3.26 -15.82 5.28
C SER A 210 -3.44 -14.43 4.70
N GLY A 211 -2.43 -13.56 4.77
CA GLY A 211 -2.51 -12.22 4.21
C GLY A 211 -2.74 -12.21 2.70
N SER A 212 -2.47 -13.34 2.04
CA SER A 212 -2.81 -13.59 0.64
C SER A 212 -4.31 -13.49 0.34
N ASP A 213 -5.18 -13.69 1.33
CA ASP A 213 -6.63 -13.70 1.17
C ASP A 213 -7.28 -12.33 1.35
N SER A 214 -6.53 -11.30 1.77
CA SER A 214 -7.09 -9.95 1.85
C SER A 214 -7.28 -9.37 0.46
N PHE A 215 -8.49 -8.93 0.15
CA PHE A 215 -8.81 -8.27 -1.13
C PHE A 215 -7.86 -7.08 -1.40
N GLU A 216 -7.52 -6.33 -0.37
CA GLU A 216 -6.63 -5.16 -0.48
C GLU A 216 -5.19 -5.57 -0.84
N ALA A 217 -4.65 -6.62 -0.23
CA ALA A 217 -3.31 -7.13 -0.54
C ALA A 217 -3.24 -7.65 -1.98
N ARG A 218 -4.25 -8.41 -2.40
CA ARG A 218 -4.34 -8.92 -3.77
C ARG A 218 -4.47 -7.80 -4.79
N ALA A 219 -5.31 -6.80 -4.54
CA ALA A 219 -5.46 -5.64 -5.40
C ALA A 219 -4.19 -4.75 -5.44
N ALA A 220 -3.43 -4.69 -4.35
CA ALA A 220 -2.14 -4.01 -4.32
C ALA A 220 -1.09 -4.78 -5.14
N ALA A 221 -0.98 -6.09 -4.96
CA ALA A 221 -0.10 -6.96 -5.72
C ALA A 221 -0.41 -6.92 -7.22
N GLU A 222 -1.68 -7.00 -7.60
CA GLU A 222 -2.11 -6.89 -9.00
C GLU A 222 -1.66 -5.57 -9.62
N ARG A 223 -1.85 -4.46 -8.92
CA ARG A 223 -1.40 -3.13 -9.39
C ARG A 223 0.11 -3.07 -9.56
N GLU A 224 0.86 -3.63 -8.62
CA GLU A 224 2.31 -3.67 -8.66
C GLU A 224 2.83 -4.53 -9.83
N ILE A 225 2.27 -5.72 -10.03
CA ILE A 225 2.59 -6.61 -11.15
C ILE A 225 2.33 -5.90 -12.48
N ARG A 226 1.15 -5.29 -12.65
CA ARG A 226 0.81 -4.50 -13.84
C ARG A 226 1.82 -3.37 -14.06
N GLN A 227 2.14 -2.64 -13.02
CA GLN A 227 3.07 -1.51 -13.11
C GLN A 227 4.49 -1.98 -13.51
N LYS A 228 5.03 -3.00 -12.85
CA LYS A 228 6.35 -3.55 -13.15
C LYS A 228 6.41 -4.15 -14.54
N GLY A 229 5.42 -4.95 -14.92
CA GLY A 229 5.33 -5.55 -16.25
C GLY A 229 5.22 -4.50 -17.34
N THR A 230 4.34 -3.51 -17.17
CA THR A 230 4.20 -2.39 -18.12
C THR A 230 5.49 -1.58 -18.24
N GLN A 231 6.21 -1.32 -17.13
CA GLN A 231 7.50 -0.62 -17.16
C GLN A 231 8.58 -1.39 -17.91
N LEU A 232 8.60 -2.73 -17.80
CA LEU A 232 9.54 -3.57 -18.54
C LEU A 232 9.31 -3.45 -20.04
N TYR A 233 8.06 -3.61 -20.49
CA TYR A 233 7.69 -3.42 -21.89
C TYR A 233 7.97 -1.99 -22.38
N ALA A 234 7.70 -0.98 -21.56
CA ALA A 234 7.98 0.42 -21.87
C ALA A 234 9.46 0.65 -22.14
N ARG A 235 10.35 0.12 -21.28
CA ARG A 235 11.81 0.24 -21.45
C ARG A 235 12.29 -0.45 -22.72
N LYS A 236 11.85 -1.69 -22.95
CA LYS A 236 12.21 -2.44 -24.16
C LYS A 236 11.76 -1.70 -25.41
N TYR A 237 10.50 -1.29 -25.46
CA TYR A 237 9.96 -0.57 -26.62
C TYR A 237 10.64 0.78 -26.86
N LEU A 238 10.98 1.54 -25.82
CA LEU A 238 11.72 2.78 -25.96
C LEU A 238 13.15 2.53 -26.49
N SER A 239 13.80 1.46 -26.02
CA SER A 239 15.12 1.03 -26.53
C SER A 239 15.05 0.67 -28.01
N ASP A 240 14.02 -0.05 -28.46
CA ASP A 240 13.81 -0.38 -29.86
C ASP A 240 13.58 0.88 -30.71
N LEU A 241 12.70 1.77 -30.24
CA LEU A 241 12.47 3.07 -30.92
C LEU A 241 13.75 3.89 -31.05
N ARG A 242 14.62 3.86 -30.03
CA ARG A 242 15.88 4.58 -30.04
C ARG A 242 16.88 3.98 -31.04
N ARG A 243 16.97 2.65 -31.09
CA ARG A 243 17.83 1.94 -32.05
C ARG A 243 17.45 2.23 -33.50
N ASP A 244 16.15 2.32 -33.76
CA ASP A 244 15.60 2.51 -35.10
C ASP A 244 15.50 4.01 -35.49
N ALA A 245 15.80 4.92 -34.55
CA ALA A 245 15.71 6.37 -34.78
C ALA A 245 16.99 6.94 -35.40
N HIS A 246 16.83 7.81 -36.39
CA HIS A 246 17.90 8.67 -36.86
C HIS A 246 18.02 9.91 -35.97
N ILE A 247 19.13 10.04 -35.25
CA ILE A 247 19.37 11.12 -34.29
C ILE A 247 20.52 12.00 -34.80
N GLU A 248 20.20 13.24 -35.14
CA GLU A 248 21.20 14.23 -35.53
C GLU A 248 21.49 15.18 -34.36
N TYR A 249 22.76 15.27 -33.98
CA TYR A 249 23.23 16.23 -33.00
C TYR A 249 23.73 17.47 -33.74
N ARG A 250 22.99 18.58 -33.59
CA ARG A 250 23.47 19.86 -34.12
C ARG A 250 24.31 20.54 -33.06
N THR A 251 25.62 20.56 -33.28
CA THR A 251 26.54 21.40 -32.50
C THR A 251 26.33 22.85 -32.96
N GLN A 252 26.00 23.73 -32.03
CA GLN A 252 26.11 25.19 -32.23
C GLN A 252 27.53 25.65 -32.06
#